data_61645239dca7cf0fb00d9ae09230d7f9
#
_entry.id   61645239dca7cf0fb00d9ae09230d7f9
#
_cell.length_a   1.000
_cell.length_b   1.000
_cell.length_c   1.000
_cell.angle_alpha   90.00
_cell.angle_beta   90.00
_cell.angle_gamma   90.00
#
_symmetry.space_group_name_H-M   'P 1'
#
loop_
_entity.id
_entity.type
_entity.pdbx_description
1 polymer ?
#
loop_
_entity_poly.entity_id
_entity_poly.type
_entity_poly.pdbx_seq_one_letter_code
_entity_poly.pdbx_strand_id
1 'polypeptide(L)'
;MRRALRSFLLILSHIGFVRPVLAILGVRYRRRNQAPRGSCLVVANHNSHLDAAVLLTIFPLSRVPRVHPVAAADYFGKTWFLRALSMFLMNAIPIERKAIAGTDPLAAVKKAIEAGDSLIFFPEGSRGEAGVVAPFRQGVGRIIRTFPGLPVLPVFLSGPERIWPRGQVVPVPLSIDANVGKPRVYDHTRDSQELAEQVRRDVLALAPPPPPVPGPRPAPPLRVAVCGIEPETRRAAFRKILERLGRDEKTIGISSPLMEADERGVRELVRTIPVALSGAWVGFLARVLRTGGLYKGSKFAEMVERARIDAAFDHGRIARFVVGNGNALVDVLSWAEAEVYNGTFDKSEMQRLVDYLTGRRRIPARQWWRFIRHAPEVWILNTMDLVRPPVPDVIVLLETSPGEAMAKIRARGEELQRHENEAFLERLQSAYGQVARVLQRRGCMEVLELETETWSAEGIADAVRDRIRDLVPKPDTVDSV
;
A
#
# COMPACT_ATOMS: atom_id res chain seq x y z
N MET A 1 -25.99 25.49 -23.92
CA MET A 1 -25.45 26.10 -22.70
C MET A 1 -25.28 25.08 -21.54
N ARG A 2 -26.29 24.35 -21.07
CA ARG A 2 -26.18 23.40 -19.94
C ARG A 2 -25.16 22.27 -20.15
N ARG A 3 -25.05 21.68 -21.35
CA ARG A 3 -24.08 20.61 -21.66
C ARG A 3 -22.63 21.13 -21.63
N ALA A 4 -22.36 22.30 -22.21
CA ALA A 4 -21.03 22.90 -22.23
C ALA A 4 -20.53 23.23 -20.80
N LEU A 5 -21.41 23.82 -19.96
CA LEU A 5 -21.11 24.11 -18.56
C LEU A 5 -20.81 22.84 -17.77
N ARG A 6 -21.63 21.77 -17.95
CA ARG A 6 -21.39 20.47 -17.30
C ARG A 6 -20.03 19.88 -17.71
N SER A 7 -19.71 19.92 -19.02
CA SER A 7 -18.41 19.43 -19.51
C SER A 7 -17.25 20.22 -18.94
N PHE A 8 -17.36 21.53 -18.87
CA PHE A 8 -16.36 22.41 -18.27
C PHE A 8 -16.13 22.10 -16.79
N LEU A 9 -17.20 22.00 -16.00
CA LEU A 9 -17.12 21.67 -14.58
C LEU A 9 -16.54 20.27 -14.34
N LEU A 10 -16.87 19.30 -15.19
CA LEU A 10 -16.30 17.96 -15.13
C LEU A 10 -14.80 17.96 -15.41
N ILE A 11 -14.35 18.67 -16.43
CA ILE A 11 -12.92 18.84 -16.74
C ILE A 11 -12.20 19.50 -15.56
N LEU A 12 -12.77 20.56 -15.00
CA LEU A 12 -12.21 21.27 -13.86
C LEU A 12 -12.09 20.37 -12.64
N SER A 13 -13.10 19.54 -12.35
CA SER A 13 -13.04 18.56 -11.24
C SER A 13 -11.96 17.49 -11.46
N HIS A 14 -11.74 17.07 -12.70
CA HIS A 14 -10.65 16.14 -13.02
C HIS A 14 -9.26 16.76 -12.87
N ILE A 15 -9.10 18.05 -13.20
CA ILE A 15 -7.83 18.77 -13.02
C ILE A 15 -7.56 19.03 -11.54
N GLY A 16 -8.55 19.56 -10.81
CA GLY A 16 -8.38 20.02 -9.43
C GLY A 16 -8.48 18.92 -8.37
N PHE A 17 -9.12 17.80 -8.67
CA PHE A 17 -9.38 16.77 -7.66
C PHE A 17 -9.05 15.35 -8.13
N VAL A 18 -9.69 14.83 -9.19
CA VAL A 18 -9.60 13.40 -9.53
C VAL A 18 -8.17 13.01 -9.90
N ARG A 19 -7.52 13.72 -10.82
CA ARG A 19 -6.14 13.40 -11.24
C ARG A 19 -5.09 13.63 -10.17
N PRO A 20 -5.12 14.73 -9.39
CA PRO A 20 -4.21 14.89 -8.26
C PRO A 20 -4.37 13.79 -7.21
N VAL A 21 -5.60 13.43 -6.84
CA VAL A 21 -5.85 12.34 -5.88
C VAL A 21 -5.30 11.01 -6.41
N LEU A 22 -5.56 10.66 -7.68
CA LEU A 22 -5.03 9.42 -8.27
C LEU A 22 -3.50 9.45 -8.41
N ALA A 23 -2.90 10.61 -8.64
CA ALA A 23 -1.45 10.76 -8.64
C ALA A 23 -0.85 10.52 -7.24
N ILE A 24 -1.48 11.07 -6.20
CA ILE A 24 -1.11 10.82 -4.79
C ILE A 24 -1.28 9.33 -4.45
N LEU A 25 -2.33 8.69 -4.94
CA LEU A 25 -2.58 7.26 -4.76
C LEU A 25 -1.64 6.37 -5.61
N GLY A 26 -0.74 6.94 -6.37
CA GLY A 26 0.30 6.22 -7.10
C GLY A 26 -0.21 5.40 -8.29
N VAL A 27 -1.18 5.91 -9.03
CA VAL A 27 -1.71 5.24 -10.23
C VAL A 27 -0.67 5.24 -11.35
N ARG A 28 -0.39 4.07 -11.90
CA ARG A 28 0.53 3.88 -13.03
C ARG A 28 -0.20 3.28 -14.22
N TYR A 29 0.07 3.82 -15.40
CA TYR A 29 -0.54 3.36 -16.64
C TYR A 29 0.53 2.72 -17.52
N ARG A 30 0.33 1.46 -17.88
CA ARG A 30 1.11 0.79 -18.91
C ARG A 30 0.37 0.86 -20.23
N ARG A 31 1.05 1.35 -21.27
CA ARG A 31 0.50 1.46 -22.66
C ARG A 31 -0.76 2.35 -22.75
N ARG A 32 -0.83 3.43 -21.98
CA ARG A 32 -1.94 4.39 -21.98
C ARG A 32 -2.30 4.92 -23.37
N ASN A 33 -1.33 5.02 -24.27
CA ASN A 33 -1.49 5.52 -25.64
C ASN A 33 -2.27 4.57 -26.56
N GLN A 34 -2.68 3.38 -26.09
CA GLN A 34 -3.49 2.44 -26.86
C GLN A 34 -4.98 2.83 -26.93
N ALA A 35 -5.45 3.77 -26.11
CA ALA A 35 -6.85 4.20 -26.14
C ALA A 35 -7.22 4.79 -27.52
N PRO A 36 -8.24 4.25 -28.22
CA PRO A 36 -8.64 4.73 -29.56
C PRO A 36 -9.03 6.20 -29.54
N ARG A 37 -8.81 6.91 -30.63
CA ARG A 37 -9.27 8.31 -30.78
C ARG A 37 -10.78 8.42 -30.89
N GLY A 38 -11.45 7.43 -31.48
CA GLY A 38 -12.90 7.34 -31.65
C GLY A 38 -13.62 6.74 -30.44
N SER A 39 -14.91 6.46 -30.62
CA SER A 39 -15.74 5.72 -29.66
C SER A 39 -15.17 4.32 -29.42
N CYS A 40 -15.19 3.85 -28.19
CA CYS A 40 -14.76 2.50 -27.81
C CYS A 40 -15.47 2.01 -26.55
N LEU A 41 -15.49 0.71 -26.41
CA LEU A 41 -15.93 0.02 -25.19
C LEU A 41 -14.69 -0.38 -24.35
N VAL A 42 -14.42 0.31 -23.25
CA VAL A 42 -13.39 -0.10 -22.30
C VAL A 42 -13.96 -1.20 -21.42
N VAL A 43 -13.28 -2.34 -21.34
CA VAL A 43 -13.70 -3.47 -20.50
C VAL A 43 -12.61 -3.80 -19.51
N ALA A 44 -12.95 -3.83 -18.23
CA ALA A 44 -11.99 -4.08 -17.17
C ALA A 44 -12.59 -4.98 -16.06
N ASN A 45 -11.72 -5.57 -15.25
CA ASN A 45 -12.09 -6.19 -13.98
C ASN A 45 -12.51 -5.11 -12.96
N HIS A 46 -13.31 -5.52 -11.94
CA HIS A 46 -13.93 -4.58 -10.99
C HIS A 46 -13.76 -5.02 -9.55
N ASN A 47 -12.84 -4.36 -8.85
CA ASN A 47 -12.47 -4.71 -7.47
C ASN A 47 -12.60 -3.54 -6.48
N SER A 48 -12.70 -2.28 -6.95
CA SER A 48 -12.66 -1.09 -6.10
C SER A 48 -13.59 0.03 -6.57
N HIS A 49 -13.90 0.95 -5.66
CA HIS A 49 -14.60 2.21 -5.98
C HIS A 49 -13.77 3.15 -6.89
N LEU A 50 -12.45 2.97 -6.94
CA LEU A 50 -11.54 3.81 -7.70
C LEU A 50 -11.42 3.38 -9.17
N ASP A 51 -11.87 2.18 -9.54
CA ASP A 51 -11.68 1.61 -10.86
C ASP A 51 -12.19 2.52 -11.98
N ALA A 52 -13.40 3.05 -11.83
CA ALA A 52 -13.99 3.96 -12.80
C ALA A 52 -13.18 5.26 -12.95
N ALA A 53 -12.71 5.84 -11.83
CA ALA A 53 -11.89 7.05 -11.84
C ALA A 53 -10.54 6.80 -12.54
N VAL A 54 -9.89 5.68 -12.25
CA VAL A 54 -8.64 5.28 -12.91
C VAL A 54 -8.84 5.15 -14.41
N LEU A 55 -9.89 4.45 -14.85
CA LEU A 55 -10.17 4.24 -16.28
C LEU A 55 -10.55 5.53 -17.00
N LEU A 56 -11.27 6.45 -16.37
CA LEU A 56 -11.56 7.78 -16.95
C LEU A 56 -10.26 8.56 -17.25
N THR A 57 -9.25 8.42 -16.41
CA THR A 57 -7.99 9.15 -16.62
C THR A 57 -7.06 8.51 -17.64
N ILE A 58 -7.37 7.37 -18.24
CA ILE A 58 -6.71 6.86 -19.45
C ILE A 58 -6.90 7.84 -20.61
N PHE A 59 -8.06 8.48 -20.67
CA PHE A 59 -8.39 9.42 -21.73
C PHE A 59 -7.83 10.83 -21.48
N PRO A 60 -7.55 11.60 -22.55
CA PRO A 60 -7.21 13.02 -22.40
C PRO A 60 -8.41 13.79 -21.81
N LEU A 61 -8.13 14.91 -21.14
CA LEU A 61 -9.16 15.72 -20.46
C LEU A 61 -10.31 16.14 -21.39
N SER A 62 -10.01 16.48 -22.63
CA SER A 62 -10.99 16.88 -23.65
C SER A 62 -12.02 15.77 -23.96
N ARG A 63 -11.67 14.51 -23.71
CA ARG A 63 -12.55 13.36 -23.97
C ARG A 63 -13.34 12.91 -22.77
N VAL A 64 -12.94 13.26 -21.53
CA VAL A 64 -13.62 12.85 -20.31
C VAL A 64 -15.14 13.07 -20.33
N PRO A 65 -15.67 14.22 -20.87
CA PRO A 65 -17.11 14.41 -20.96
C PRO A 65 -17.85 13.44 -21.90
N ARG A 66 -17.12 12.73 -22.74
CA ARG A 66 -17.64 11.74 -23.71
C ARG A 66 -17.26 10.31 -23.36
N VAL A 67 -16.86 10.07 -22.10
CA VAL A 67 -16.53 8.74 -21.58
C VAL A 67 -17.40 8.47 -20.36
N HIS A 68 -18.15 7.38 -20.39
CA HIS A 68 -19.15 7.08 -19.38
C HIS A 68 -18.93 5.71 -18.76
N PRO A 69 -18.57 5.62 -17.46
CA PRO A 69 -18.69 4.38 -16.71
C PRO A 69 -20.17 3.96 -16.63
N VAL A 70 -20.39 2.69 -16.87
CA VAL A 70 -21.72 2.07 -16.72
C VAL A 70 -21.82 1.51 -15.31
N ALA A 71 -22.78 2.01 -14.53
CA ALA A 71 -22.94 1.61 -13.14
C ALA A 71 -24.40 1.25 -12.84
N ALA A 72 -24.59 0.29 -11.94
CA ALA A 72 -25.93 -0.10 -11.51
C ALA A 72 -26.60 1.04 -10.73
N ALA A 73 -27.88 1.28 -10.99
CA ALA A 73 -28.63 2.38 -10.39
C ALA A 73 -28.71 2.32 -8.85
N ASP A 74 -28.71 1.10 -8.30
CA ASP A 74 -28.70 0.82 -6.85
C ASP A 74 -27.35 1.09 -6.17
N TYR A 75 -26.28 1.34 -6.95
CA TYR A 75 -24.95 1.56 -6.44
C TYR A 75 -24.74 2.95 -5.80
N PHE A 76 -25.45 3.98 -6.23
CA PHE A 76 -25.20 5.38 -5.89
C PHE A 76 -25.72 5.80 -4.51
N GLY A 77 -25.55 4.97 -3.48
CA GLY A 77 -25.70 5.36 -2.08
C GLY A 77 -27.11 5.71 -1.60
N LYS A 78 -27.26 5.78 -0.27
CA LYS A 78 -28.53 6.06 0.40
C LYS A 78 -28.93 7.55 0.38
N THR A 79 -27.98 8.47 0.15
CA THR A 79 -28.22 9.92 0.13
C THR A 79 -28.17 10.46 -1.29
N TRP A 80 -29.16 11.27 -1.65
CA TRP A 80 -29.27 11.89 -2.98
C TRP A 80 -28.04 12.73 -3.34
N PHE A 81 -27.42 13.38 -2.35
CA PHE A 81 -26.25 14.24 -2.55
C PHE A 81 -25.01 13.42 -2.99
N LEU A 82 -24.69 12.32 -2.29
CA LEU A 82 -23.58 11.44 -2.66
C LEU A 82 -23.81 10.78 -4.02
N ARG A 83 -25.08 10.44 -4.31
CA ARG A 83 -25.46 9.95 -5.63
C ARG A 83 -25.20 10.98 -6.72
N ALA A 84 -25.67 12.20 -6.54
CA ALA A 84 -25.49 13.30 -7.51
C ALA A 84 -23.99 13.63 -7.70
N LEU A 85 -23.22 13.71 -6.62
CA LEU A 85 -21.79 13.97 -6.65
C LEU A 85 -21.02 12.86 -7.36
N SER A 86 -21.28 11.60 -7.05
CA SER A 86 -20.62 10.46 -7.69
C SER A 86 -20.97 10.37 -9.18
N MET A 87 -22.23 10.56 -9.54
CA MET A 87 -22.66 10.61 -10.94
C MET A 87 -22.02 11.77 -11.70
N PHE A 88 -21.86 12.93 -11.04
CA PHE A 88 -21.21 14.09 -11.64
C PHE A 88 -19.72 13.83 -11.83
N LEU A 89 -18.98 13.47 -10.79
CA LEU A 89 -17.52 13.26 -10.84
C LEU A 89 -17.12 12.12 -11.78
N MET A 90 -17.93 11.05 -11.85
CA MET A 90 -17.64 9.89 -12.68
C MET A 90 -18.29 9.97 -14.07
N ASN A 91 -19.16 10.92 -14.33
CA ASN A 91 -19.91 11.01 -15.59
C ASN A 91 -20.65 9.69 -15.95
N ALA A 92 -21.14 8.97 -14.93
CA ALA A 92 -21.64 7.60 -15.07
C ALA A 92 -23.05 7.55 -15.68
N ILE A 93 -23.31 6.47 -16.45
CA ILE A 93 -24.63 6.10 -16.95
C ILE A 93 -25.22 5.02 -16.01
N PRO A 94 -26.36 5.29 -15.35
CA PRO A 94 -27.02 4.28 -14.54
C PRO A 94 -27.74 3.25 -15.43
N ILE A 95 -27.61 1.96 -15.05
CA ILE A 95 -28.38 0.87 -15.65
C ILE A 95 -29.15 0.09 -14.59
N GLU A 96 -30.31 -0.39 -14.96
CA GLU A 96 -31.15 -1.28 -14.12
C GLU A 96 -30.56 -2.71 -14.18
N ARG A 97 -30.29 -3.33 -13.02
CA ARG A 97 -29.82 -4.74 -12.96
C ARG A 97 -30.91 -5.76 -13.23
N LYS A 98 -32.14 -5.43 -12.89
CA LYS A 98 -33.29 -6.27 -13.14
C LYS A 98 -34.03 -5.72 -14.36
N ALA A 99 -34.25 -6.58 -15.33
CA ALA A 99 -35.09 -6.21 -16.46
C ALA A 99 -36.52 -5.93 -15.94
N ILE A 100 -36.94 -4.68 -16.03
CA ILE A 100 -38.33 -4.33 -15.86
C ILE A 100 -39.03 -4.74 -17.17
N ALA A 101 -40.14 -5.46 -17.09
CA ALA A 101 -40.86 -5.93 -18.27
C ALA A 101 -41.11 -4.76 -19.23
N GLY A 102 -40.69 -4.92 -20.50
CA GLY A 102 -40.81 -3.90 -21.53
C GLY A 102 -39.72 -2.84 -21.62
N THR A 103 -38.66 -2.89 -20.76
CA THR A 103 -37.54 -1.97 -20.85
C THR A 103 -36.26 -2.69 -21.26
N ASP A 104 -35.48 -2.10 -22.17
CA ASP A 104 -34.14 -2.58 -22.48
C ASP A 104 -33.12 -2.00 -21.47
N PRO A 105 -32.51 -2.81 -20.59
CA PRO A 105 -31.53 -2.32 -19.60
C PRO A 105 -30.32 -1.62 -20.23
N LEU A 106 -30.05 -1.88 -21.51
CA LEU A 106 -28.93 -1.30 -22.24
C LEU A 106 -29.33 -0.10 -23.12
N ALA A 107 -30.57 0.37 -23.05
CA ALA A 107 -31.05 1.49 -23.90
C ALA A 107 -30.16 2.76 -23.74
N ALA A 108 -29.82 3.14 -22.50
CA ALA A 108 -28.97 4.29 -22.24
C ALA A 108 -27.53 4.08 -22.77
N VAL A 109 -27.02 2.85 -22.67
CA VAL A 109 -25.72 2.44 -23.21
C VAL A 109 -25.69 2.53 -24.73
N LYS A 110 -26.73 2.00 -25.41
CA LYS A 110 -26.88 2.06 -26.86
C LYS A 110 -26.90 3.51 -27.34
N LYS A 111 -27.72 4.36 -26.74
CA LYS A 111 -27.81 5.78 -27.06
C LYS A 111 -26.47 6.52 -26.92
N ALA A 112 -25.65 6.19 -25.93
CA ALA A 112 -24.32 6.80 -25.76
C ALA A 112 -23.36 6.38 -26.87
N ILE A 113 -23.35 5.09 -27.27
CA ILE A 113 -22.51 4.59 -28.37
C ILE A 113 -22.92 5.24 -29.69
N GLU A 114 -24.24 5.33 -29.97
CA GLU A 114 -24.79 5.98 -31.17
C GLU A 114 -24.40 7.47 -31.25
N ALA A 115 -24.29 8.13 -30.09
CA ALA A 115 -23.80 9.51 -30.00
C ALA A 115 -22.27 9.63 -30.20
N GLY A 116 -21.56 8.50 -30.38
CA GLY A 116 -20.12 8.44 -30.56
C GLY A 116 -19.34 8.59 -29.25
N ASP A 117 -19.97 8.33 -28.10
CA ASP A 117 -19.32 8.35 -26.79
C ASP A 117 -18.66 7.00 -26.50
N SER A 118 -17.68 6.99 -25.61
CA SER A 118 -17.01 5.79 -25.14
C SER A 118 -17.60 5.33 -23.82
N LEU A 119 -17.58 4.03 -23.58
CA LEU A 119 -18.11 3.43 -22.36
C LEU A 119 -17.00 2.72 -21.57
N ILE A 120 -17.13 2.74 -20.26
CA ILE A 120 -16.35 1.89 -19.35
C ILE A 120 -17.33 0.87 -18.75
N PHE A 121 -17.06 -0.40 -19.00
CA PHE A 121 -17.96 -1.48 -18.63
C PHE A 121 -17.23 -2.52 -17.76
N PHE A 122 -17.87 -2.90 -16.66
CA PHE A 122 -17.40 -3.93 -15.74
C PHE A 122 -18.31 -5.15 -15.84
N PRO A 123 -17.99 -6.13 -16.68
CA PRO A 123 -18.91 -7.22 -17.00
C PRO A 123 -19.12 -8.24 -15.89
N GLU A 124 -18.36 -8.19 -14.81
CA GLU A 124 -18.59 -8.97 -13.58
C GLU A 124 -19.93 -8.62 -12.92
N GLY A 125 -20.44 -7.38 -13.13
CA GLY A 125 -21.72 -6.90 -12.65
C GLY A 125 -21.76 -6.56 -11.16
N SER A 126 -20.78 -6.95 -10.39
CA SER A 126 -20.56 -6.59 -8.98
C SER A 126 -19.08 -6.65 -8.68
N ARG A 127 -18.64 -5.94 -7.64
CA ARG A 127 -17.26 -6.05 -7.15
C ARG A 127 -17.10 -7.45 -6.53
N GLY A 128 -16.11 -8.18 -7.04
CA GLY A 128 -15.71 -9.49 -6.58
C GLY A 128 -14.86 -9.48 -5.31
N GLU A 129 -14.29 -10.63 -5.00
CA GLU A 129 -13.23 -10.77 -3.98
C GLU A 129 -11.93 -10.13 -4.47
N ALA A 130 -11.14 -9.57 -3.55
CA ALA A 130 -9.87 -8.94 -3.86
C ALA A 130 -8.93 -9.90 -4.60
N GLY A 131 -8.48 -9.50 -5.80
CA GLY A 131 -7.56 -10.28 -6.62
C GLY A 131 -8.19 -11.41 -7.45
N VAL A 132 -9.50 -11.62 -7.37
CA VAL A 132 -10.23 -12.63 -8.15
C VAL A 132 -11.08 -11.94 -9.21
N VAL A 133 -10.91 -12.31 -10.48
CA VAL A 133 -11.75 -11.83 -11.58
C VAL A 133 -12.89 -12.83 -11.81
N ALA A 134 -14.10 -12.40 -11.50
CA ALA A 134 -15.30 -13.21 -11.68
C ALA A 134 -15.62 -13.49 -13.17
N PRO A 135 -16.43 -14.50 -13.48
CA PRO A 135 -16.92 -14.72 -14.83
C PRO A 135 -17.65 -13.48 -15.40
N PHE A 136 -17.41 -13.19 -16.67
CA PHE A 136 -18.03 -12.07 -17.35
C PHE A 136 -19.46 -12.43 -17.76
N ARG A 137 -20.39 -11.53 -17.50
CA ARG A 137 -21.80 -11.69 -17.89
C ARG A 137 -22.01 -11.33 -19.35
N GLN A 138 -23.06 -11.88 -19.94
CA GLN A 138 -23.42 -11.70 -21.35
C GLN A 138 -23.62 -10.24 -21.81
N GLY A 139 -23.75 -9.28 -20.90
CA GLY A 139 -23.99 -7.87 -21.24
C GLY A 139 -22.97 -7.28 -22.19
N VAL A 140 -21.68 -7.60 -21.99
CA VAL A 140 -20.61 -7.14 -22.88
C VAL A 140 -20.73 -7.76 -24.28
N GLY A 141 -21.05 -9.05 -24.38
CA GLY A 141 -21.29 -9.73 -25.65
C GLY A 141 -22.50 -9.16 -26.39
N ARG A 142 -23.58 -8.85 -25.69
CA ARG A 142 -24.77 -8.18 -26.29
C ARG A 142 -24.41 -6.82 -26.88
N ILE A 143 -23.58 -6.01 -26.21
CA ILE A 143 -23.12 -4.71 -26.73
C ILE A 143 -22.32 -4.92 -28.03
N ILE A 144 -21.37 -5.87 -28.04
CA ILE A 144 -20.55 -6.18 -29.21
C ILE A 144 -21.42 -6.63 -30.39
N ARG A 145 -22.41 -7.46 -30.16
CA ARG A 145 -23.36 -7.91 -31.21
C ARG A 145 -24.23 -6.80 -31.74
N THR A 146 -24.63 -5.87 -30.88
CA THR A 146 -25.47 -4.73 -31.28
C THR A 146 -24.69 -3.69 -32.08
N PHE A 147 -23.38 -3.54 -31.85
CA PHE A 147 -22.52 -2.56 -32.49
C PHE A 147 -21.34 -3.22 -33.19
N PRO A 148 -21.57 -3.80 -34.40
CA PRO A 148 -20.48 -4.36 -35.20
C PRO A 148 -19.39 -3.33 -35.47
N GLY A 149 -18.13 -3.74 -35.30
CA GLY A 149 -16.99 -2.86 -35.54
C GLY A 149 -16.63 -1.94 -34.37
N LEU A 150 -17.38 -1.90 -33.27
CA LEU A 150 -17.00 -1.12 -32.08
C LEU A 150 -15.70 -1.66 -31.47
N PRO A 151 -14.64 -0.82 -31.39
CA PRO A 151 -13.39 -1.24 -30.75
C PRO A 151 -13.59 -1.51 -29.25
N VAL A 152 -13.18 -2.67 -28.79
CA VAL A 152 -13.14 -3.03 -27.36
C VAL A 152 -11.72 -2.87 -26.86
N LEU A 153 -11.53 -2.06 -25.82
CA LEU A 153 -10.24 -1.82 -25.17
C LEU A 153 -10.18 -2.63 -23.86
N PRO A 154 -9.49 -3.77 -23.85
CA PRO A 154 -9.33 -4.54 -22.61
C PRO A 154 -8.34 -3.83 -21.68
N VAL A 155 -8.65 -3.77 -20.39
CA VAL A 155 -7.79 -3.21 -19.35
C VAL A 155 -7.80 -4.11 -18.14
N PHE A 156 -6.63 -4.38 -17.58
CA PHE A 156 -6.52 -5.08 -16.31
C PHE A 156 -6.08 -4.11 -15.22
N LEU A 157 -6.83 -4.06 -14.13
CA LEU A 157 -6.53 -3.25 -12.95
C LEU A 157 -6.01 -4.16 -11.84
N SER A 158 -4.83 -3.83 -11.31
CA SER A 158 -4.27 -4.48 -10.11
C SER A 158 -3.92 -3.43 -9.07
N GLY A 159 -4.22 -3.73 -7.80
CA GLY A 159 -3.96 -2.84 -6.67
C GLY A 159 -5.12 -1.99 -6.16
N PRO A 160 -6.17 -1.64 -6.96
CA PRO A 160 -7.27 -0.82 -6.46
C PRO A 160 -7.99 -1.44 -5.26
N GLU A 161 -8.10 -2.76 -5.22
CA GLU A 161 -8.66 -3.54 -4.13
C GLU A 161 -7.93 -3.36 -2.80
N ARG A 162 -6.64 -3.01 -2.87
CA ARG A 162 -5.78 -2.76 -1.70
C ARG A 162 -5.88 -1.33 -1.21
N ILE A 163 -6.16 -0.40 -2.13
CA ILE A 163 -6.25 1.03 -1.82
C ILE A 163 -7.56 1.37 -1.12
N TRP A 164 -8.67 0.84 -1.61
CA TRP A 164 -9.98 1.08 -1.03
C TRP A 164 -10.82 -0.19 -1.02
N PRO A 165 -10.50 -1.15 -0.14
CA PRO A 165 -11.25 -2.39 -0.02
C PRO A 165 -12.67 -2.11 0.49
N ARG A 166 -13.56 -3.06 0.21
CA ARG A 166 -14.97 -2.97 0.62
C ARG A 166 -15.08 -2.83 2.15
N GLY A 167 -15.74 -1.76 2.61
CA GLY A 167 -15.99 -1.50 4.04
C GLY A 167 -14.98 -0.57 4.71
N GLN A 168 -13.98 -0.04 3.99
CA GLN A 168 -13.08 0.99 4.52
C GLN A 168 -13.51 2.40 4.10
N VAL A 169 -13.23 3.38 4.97
CA VAL A 169 -13.64 4.78 4.79
C VAL A 169 -12.51 5.63 4.19
N VAL A 170 -11.25 5.28 4.44
CA VAL A 170 -10.09 6.08 3.99
C VAL A 170 -9.27 5.27 2.98
N PRO A 171 -8.99 5.82 1.78
CA PRO A 171 -8.11 5.18 0.81
C PRO A 171 -6.65 5.26 1.24
N VAL A 172 -5.90 4.20 0.97
CA VAL A 172 -4.47 4.08 1.27
C VAL A 172 -3.67 4.39 0.01
N PRO A 173 -2.61 5.21 0.05
CA PRO A 173 -1.75 5.46 -1.10
C PRO A 173 -0.89 4.24 -1.45
N LEU A 174 -1.52 3.24 -2.03
CA LEU A 174 -0.85 2.08 -2.64
C LEU A 174 -0.91 2.24 -4.15
N SER A 175 0.07 1.69 -4.88
CA SER A 175 0.02 1.84 -6.33
C SER A 175 -1.08 1.01 -6.97
N ILE A 176 -1.72 1.64 -7.93
CA ILE A 176 -2.64 1.01 -8.88
C ILE A 176 -1.90 0.86 -10.21
N ASP A 177 -1.86 -0.34 -10.74
CA ASP A 177 -1.39 -0.57 -12.10
C ASP A 177 -2.59 -0.77 -13.03
N ALA A 178 -2.69 0.08 -14.05
CA ALA A 178 -3.64 -0.05 -15.14
C ALA A 178 -2.91 -0.55 -16.40
N ASN A 179 -3.02 -1.82 -16.70
CA ASN A 179 -2.46 -2.44 -17.90
C ASN A 179 -3.45 -2.31 -19.06
N VAL A 180 -3.17 -1.43 -19.99
CA VAL A 180 -4.04 -1.15 -21.15
C VAL A 180 -3.62 -2.04 -22.31
N GLY A 181 -4.55 -2.83 -22.82
CA GLY A 181 -4.34 -3.69 -23.98
C GLY A 181 -4.47 -2.96 -25.31
N LYS A 182 -4.27 -3.69 -26.40
CA LYS A 182 -4.58 -3.19 -27.75
C LYS A 182 -6.09 -3.24 -27.98
N PRO A 183 -6.70 -2.22 -28.63
CA PRO A 183 -8.08 -2.28 -29.05
C PRO A 183 -8.31 -3.46 -30.01
N ARG A 184 -9.42 -4.16 -29.82
CA ARG A 184 -9.82 -5.29 -30.68
C ARG A 184 -11.25 -5.10 -31.15
N VAL A 185 -11.53 -5.55 -32.39
CA VAL A 185 -12.87 -5.72 -32.90
C VAL A 185 -13.17 -7.22 -32.86
N TYR A 186 -14.31 -7.57 -32.27
CA TYR A 186 -14.73 -8.96 -32.13
C TYR A 186 -15.75 -9.32 -33.19
N ASP A 187 -15.79 -10.61 -33.53
CA ASP A 187 -16.77 -11.14 -34.47
C ASP A 187 -18.16 -11.14 -33.83
N HIS A 188 -19.01 -10.21 -34.23
CA HIS A 188 -20.35 -9.99 -33.71
C HIS A 188 -21.36 -11.10 -34.02
N THR A 189 -21.00 -12.07 -34.87
CA THR A 189 -21.87 -13.21 -35.21
C THR A 189 -21.87 -14.29 -34.13
N ARG A 190 -20.87 -14.30 -33.25
CA ARG A 190 -20.74 -15.26 -32.16
C ARG A 190 -21.77 -15.04 -31.05
N ASP A 191 -21.99 -16.08 -30.26
CA ASP A 191 -22.88 -15.97 -29.09
C ASP A 191 -22.37 -14.95 -28.05
N SER A 192 -23.32 -14.31 -27.37
CA SER A 192 -23.01 -13.27 -26.37
C SER A 192 -22.18 -13.77 -25.19
N GLN A 193 -22.36 -15.03 -24.77
CA GLN A 193 -21.58 -15.62 -23.68
C GLN A 193 -20.17 -15.97 -24.15
N GLU A 194 -20.05 -16.50 -25.36
CA GLU A 194 -18.74 -16.80 -25.97
C GLU A 194 -17.90 -15.54 -26.12
N LEU A 195 -18.52 -14.43 -26.60
CA LEU A 195 -17.89 -13.13 -26.69
C LEU A 195 -17.44 -12.59 -25.31
N ALA A 196 -18.30 -12.74 -24.30
CA ALA A 196 -17.96 -12.32 -22.95
C ALA A 196 -16.73 -13.07 -22.41
N GLU A 197 -16.65 -14.39 -22.64
CA GLU A 197 -15.50 -15.18 -22.20
C GLU A 197 -14.24 -14.90 -23.04
N GLN A 198 -14.38 -14.57 -24.30
CA GLN A 198 -13.25 -14.14 -25.12
C GLN A 198 -12.68 -12.81 -24.65
N VAL A 199 -13.53 -11.82 -24.35
CA VAL A 199 -13.10 -10.53 -23.78
C VAL A 199 -12.49 -10.74 -22.41
N ARG A 200 -13.04 -11.64 -21.59
CA ARG A 200 -12.47 -11.98 -20.28
C ARG A 200 -11.05 -12.53 -20.41
N ARG A 201 -10.80 -13.45 -21.34
CA ARG A 201 -9.46 -13.98 -21.61
C ARG A 201 -8.48 -12.86 -22.01
N ASP A 202 -8.92 -11.94 -22.85
CA ASP A 202 -8.09 -10.81 -23.28
C ASP A 202 -7.78 -9.83 -22.13
N VAL A 203 -8.69 -9.61 -21.19
CA VAL A 203 -8.45 -8.84 -19.97
C VAL A 203 -7.47 -9.59 -19.06
N LEU A 204 -7.67 -10.89 -18.81
CA LEU A 204 -6.79 -11.71 -17.98
C LEU A 204 -5.37 -11.84 -18.56
N ALA A 205 -5.20 -11.84 -19.88
CA ALA A 205 -3.89 -11.85 -20.53
C ALA A 205 -3.06 -10.58 -20.24
N LEU A 206 -3.68 -9.54 -19.73
CA LEU A 206 -3.00 -8.30 -19.26
C LEU A 206 -2.64 -8.36 -17.77
N ALA A 207 -3.09 -9.39 -17.06
CA ALA A 207 -2.71 -9.57 -15.66
C ALA A 207 -1.18 -9.70 -15.56
N PRO A 208 -0.56 -9.16 -14.49
CA PRO A 208 0.83 -9.47 -14.22
C PRO A 208 0.98 -11.00 -14.10
N PRO A 209 2.12 -11.57 -14.51
CA PRO A 209 2.35 -12.98 -14.30
C PRO A 209 2.11 -13.29 -12.82
N PRO A 210 1.47 -14.43 -12.50
CA PRO A 210 1.35 -14.85 -11.12
C PRO A 210 2.76 -14.89 -10.53
N PRO A 211 2.92 -14.49 -9.26
CA PRO A 211 4.21 -14.66 -8.60
C PRO A 211 4.63 -16.12 -8.82
N PRO A 212 5.93 -16.38 -9.10
CA PRO A 212 6.40 -17.74 -9.32
C PRO A 212 5.86 -18.61 -8.19
N VAL A 213 5.25 -19.76 -8.56
CA VAL A 213 4.73 -20.73 -7.57
C VAL A 213 5.90 -20.99 -6.62
N PRO A 214 5.80 -20.65 -5.34
CA PRO A 214 6.90 -20.90 -4.45
C PRO A 214 7.16 -22.41 -4.48
N GLY A 215 8.40 -22.79 -4.78
CA GLY A 215 8.91 -24.10 -4.42
C GLY A 215 8.61 -24.41 -2.94
N PRO A 216 8.96 -25.57 -2.38
CA PRO A 216 8.72 -25.88 -0.97
C PRO A 216 9.09 -24.64 -0.16
N ARG A 217 8.08 -24.06 0.52
CA ARG A 217 8.16 -22.71 1.07
C ARG A 217 9.31 -22.64 2.06
N PRO A 218 10.43 -21.93 1.77
CA PRO A 218 11.49 -21.77 2.75
C PRO A 218 10.90 -21.13 4.01
N ALA A 219 11.49 -21.40 5.15
CA ALA A 219 11.08 -20.78 6.41
C ALA A 219 11.03 -19.25 6.27
N PRO A 220 10.12 -18.55 6.94
CA PRO A 220 10.11 -17.10 6.94
C PRO A 220 11.47 -16.57 7.39
N PRO A 221 11.93 -15.43 6.85
CA PRO A 221 13.21 -14.85 7.27
C PRO A 221 13.14 -14.46 8.74
N LEU A 222 14.23 -14.69 9.48
CA LEU A 222 14.38 -14.22 10.84
C LEU A 222 14.61 -12.69 10.81
N ARG A 223 13.84 -11.96 11.61
CA ARG A 223 13.81 -10.50 11.62
C ARG A 223 14.56 -9.94 12.81
N VAL A 224 15.55 -9.12 12.54
CA VAL A 224 16.37 -8.43 13.55
C VAL A 224 16.07 -6.94 13.49
N ALA A 225 15.62 -6.36 14.58
CA ALA A 225 15.36 -4.93 14.70
C ALA A 225 16.44 -4.27 15.57
N VAL A 226 17.21 -3.33 14.99
CA VAL A 226 18.21 -2.55 15.73
C VAL A 226 17.54 -1.25 16.17
N CYS A 227 17.31 -1.08 17.47
CA CYS A 227 16.57 0.03 18.06
C CYS A 227 17.43 0.82 19.04
N GLY A 228 17.12 2.09 19.26
CA GLY A 228 17.83 2.97 20.18
C GLY A 228 17.60 4.45 19.85
N ILE A 229 17.92 5.31 20.80
CA ILE A 229 17.65 6.76 20.72
C ILE A 229 18.67 7.54 19.90
N GLU A 230 19.89 7.01 19.73
CA GLU A 230 20.99 7.69 19.05
C GLU A 230 21.13 7.13 17.61
N PRO A 231 20.83 7.96 16.58
CA PRO A 231 20.75 7.49 15.19
C PRO A 231 22.05 7.01 14.59
N GLU A 232 23.18 7.64 14.91
CA GLU A 232 24.48 7.32 14.31
C GLU A 232 25.03 5.98 14.82
N THR A 233 24.97 5.75 16.13
CA THR A 233 25.37 4.47 16.74
C THR A 233 24.47 3.34 16.26
N ARG A 234 23.16 3.58 16.16
CA ARG A 234 22.21 2.62 15.61
C ARG A 234 22.53 2.27 14.17
N ARG A 235 22.88 3.27 13.35
CA ARG A 235 23.25 3.07 11.94
C ARG A 235 24.57 2.30 11.82
N ALA A 236 25.56 2.61 12.66
CA ALA A 236 26.84 1.91 12.69
C ALA A 236 26.65 0.42 13.07
N ALA A 237 25.91 0.15 14.12
CA ALA A 237 25.57 -1.21 14.55
C ALA A 237 24.78 -1.97 13.45
N PHE A 238 23.76 -1.36 12.87
CA PHE A 238 23.01 -1.93 11.76
C PHE A 238 23.89 -2.36 10.59
N ARG A 239 24.81 -1.49 10.15
CA ARG A 239 25.73 -1.80 9.04
C ARG A 239 26.65 -2.97 9.37
N LYS A 240 27.17 -3.01 10.60
CA LYS A 240 28.07 -4.09 11.03
C LYS A 240 27.34 -5.41 11.19
N ILE A 241 26.13 -5.41 11.73
CA ILE A 241 25.27 -6.61 11.79
C ILE A 241 24.97 -7.12 10.39
N LEU A 242 24.60 -6.22 9.47
CA LEU A 242 24.29 -6.58 8.09
C LEU A 242 25.52 -7.18 7.38
N GLU A 243 26.70 -6.59 7.56
CA GLU A 243 27.96 -7.10 7.03
C GLU A 243 28.30 -8.48 7.62
N ARG A 244 28.11 -8.67 8.91
CA ARG A 244 28.48 -9.88 9.61
C ARG A 244 27.57 -11.06 9.28
N LEU A 245 26.27 -10.86 9.24
CA LEU A 245 25.28 -11.87 8.85
C LEU A 245 25.32 -12.15 7.34
N GLY A 246 25.61 -11.15 6.53
CA GLY A 246 25.66 -11.27 5.07
C GLY A 246 26.85 -12.06 4.54
N ARG A 247 27.85 -12.37 5.37
CA ARG A 247 28.99 -13.21 4.98
C ARG A 247 28.62 -14.67 4.81
N ASP A 248 27.72 -15.16 5.67
CA ASP A 248 27.40 -16.57 5.76
C ASP A 248 26.04 -16.90 5.13
N GLU A 249 25.10 -15.95 5.11
CA GLU A 249 23.73 -16.18 4.71
C GLU A 249 23.14 -14.99 3.94
N LYS A 250 22.18 -15.26 3.07
CA LYS A 250 21.48 -14.21 2.32
C LYS A 250 20.73 -13.28 3.26
N THR A 251 21.25 -12.10 3.46
CA THR A 251 20.78 -11.10 4.40
C THR A 251 20.35 -9.83 3.66
N ILE A 252 19.24 -9.22 4.11
CA ILE A 252 18.72 -7.98 3.56
C ILE A 252 18.62 -6.95 4.67
N GLY A 253 19.12 -5.74 4.39
CA GLY A 253 19.00 -4.60 5.27
C GLY A 253 17.81 -3.72 4.90
N ILE A 254 17.04 -3.28 5.90
CA ILE A 254 15.98 -2.28 5.74
C ILE A 254 16.36 -1.05 6.53
N SER A 255 16.64 0.04 5.81
CA SER A 255 16.85 1.37 6.39
C SER A 255 15.80 2.34 5.88
N SER A 256 15.64 3.48 6.54
CA SER A 256 14.71 4.49 6.07
C SER A 256 15.09 5.01 4.69
N PRO A 257 14.17 5.02 3.70
CA PRO A 257 14.46 5.50 2.35
C PRO A 257 14.83 6.99 2.28
N LEU A 258 14.60 7.74 3.37
CA LEU A 258 14.98 9.15 3.47
C LEU A 258 16.39 9.36 4.04
N MET A 259 16.97 8.34 4.65
CA MET A 259 18.27 8.45 5.32
C MET A 259 19.45 7.95 4.48
N GLU A 260 19.25 7.05 3.52
CA GLU A 260 20.36 6.50 2.70
C GLU A 260 19.96 6.29 1.24
N ALA A 261 20.70 6.96 0.35
CA ALA A 261 20.46 6.92 -1.10
C ALA A 261 21.02 5.67 -1.80
N ASP A 262 21.69 4.73 -1.12
CA ASP A 262 22.64 3.81 -1.78
C ASP A 262 22.35 2.31 -1.68
N GLU A 263 21.16 1.88 -1.42
CA GLU A 263 20.85 0.45 -1.44
C GLU A 263 20.34 -0.02 -2.82
N ARG A 264 21.26 -0.12 -3.79
CA ARG A 264 20.93 -0.66 -5.14
C ARG A 264 20.27 -2.04 -5.07
N GLY A 265 20.74 -2.91 -4.18
CA GLY A 265 20.21 -4.27 -4.01
C GLY A 265 18.78 -4.30 -3.50
N VAL A 266 18.43 -3.48 -2.51
CA VAL A 266 17.05 -3.38 -1.99
C VAL A 266 16.14 -2.77 -3.04
N ARG A 267 16.58 -1.75 -3.80
CA ARG A 267 15.80 -1.17 -4.89
C ARG A 267 15.51 -2.16 -6.01
N GLU A 268 16.46 -3.02 -6.34
CA GLU A 268 16.29 -4.03 -7.39
C GLU A 268 15.35 -5.14 -6.93
N LEU A 269 15.49 -5.60 -5.69
CA LEU A 269 14.62 -6.56 -5.07
C LEU A 269 13.19 -6.04 -4.93
N VAL A 270 13.04 -4.81 -4.43
CA VAL A 270 11.75 -4.10 -4.33
C VAL A 270 11.12 -3.91 -5.71
N ARG A 271 11.87 -3.80 -6.81
CA ARG A 271 11.35 -3.79 -8.18
C ARG A 271 10.84 -5.14 -8.66
N THR A 272 11.38 -6.23 -8.18
CA THR A 272 10.96 -7.59 -8.55
C THR A 272 9.74 -8.08 -7.79
N ILE A 273 9.39 -7.45 -6.68
CA ILE A 273 8.21 -7.80 -5.89
C ILE A 273 6.98 -7.03 -6.40
N PRO A 274 5.86 -7.68 -6.75
CA PRO A 274 4.66 -7.01 -7.30
C PRO A 274 4.05 -5.94 -6.39
N VAL A 275 4.39 -5.97 -5.10
CA VAL A 275 3.93 -5.01 -4.08
C VAL A 275 4.82 -3.77 -4.01
N ALA A 276 5.94 -3.78 -4.70
CA ALA A 276 6.96 -2.75 -4.61
C ALA A 276 6.69 -1.56 -5.51
N LEU A 277 6.05 -0.63 -5.02
CA LEU A 277 5.44 0.14 -5.96
C LEU A 277 5.58 1.58 -6.03
N SER A 278 5.56 2.27 -5.01
CA SER A 278 5.51 3.72 -4.98
C SER A 278 6.51 4.32 -3.99
N GLY A 279 7.53 3.57 -3.60
CA GLY A 279 8.56 4.05 -2.68
C GLY A 279 9.15 5.40 -3.09
N ALA A 280 9.34 5.59 -4.40
CA ALA A 280 9.74 6.90 -4.93
C ALA A 280 8.70 7.99 -4.67
N TRP A 281 7.41 7.67 -4.73
CA TRP A 281 6.32 8.63 -4.46
C TRP A 281 6.12 8.90 -2.98
N VAL A 282 6.17 7.88 -2.14
CA VAL A 282 6.09 8.07 -0.68
C VAL A 282 7.31 8.84 -0.18
N GLY A 283 8.50 8.54 -0.69
CA GLY A 283 9.71 9.32 -0.40
C GLY A 283 9.65 10.76 -0.93
N PHE A 284 9.06 10.97 -2.11
CA PHE A 284 8.82 12.31 -2.65
C PHE A 284 7.79 13.07 -1.77
N LEU A 285 6.66 12.44 -1.44
CA LEU A 285 5.64 13.02 -0.59
C LEU A 285 6.18 13.36 0.81
N ALA A 286 6.95 12.45 1.41
CA ALA A 286 7.59 12.69 2.69
C ALA A 286 8.55 13.88 2.64
N ARG A 287 9.32 14.02 1.54
CA ARG A 287 10.21 15.17 1.31
C ARG A 287 9.43 16.47 1.16
N VAL A 288 8.36 16.46 0.35
CA VAL A 288 7.48 17.64 0.17
C VAL A 288 6.82 18.05 1.48
N LEU A 289 6.32 17.10 2.25
CA LEU A 289 5.73 17.36 3.56
C LEU A 289 6.76 17.90 4.55
N ARG A 290 8.00 17.41 4.51
CA ARG A 290 9.10 17.92 5.35
C ARG A 290 9.46 19.35 4.99
N THR A 291 9.64 19.68 3.71
CA THR A 291 9.94 21.04 3.23
C THR A 291 8.78 22.01 3.47
N GLY A 292 7.54 21.51 3.49
CA GLY A 292 6.36 22.29 3.85
C GLY A 292 6.11 22.44 5.36
N GLY A 293 7.04 22.02 6.22
CA GLY A 293 6.89 22.11 7.69
C GLY A 293 5.96 21.05 8.30
N LEU A 294 5.49 20.09 7.50
CA LEU A 294 4.60 19.02 7.94
C LEU A 294 5.38 17.76 8.35
N TYR A 295 6.26 17.91 9.32
CA TYR A 295 7.19 16.88 9.77
C TYR A 295 6.50 15.57 10.21
N LYS A 296 5.38 15.65 10.93
CA LYS A 296 4.60 14.45 11.33
C LYS A 296 4.10 13.66 10.13
N GLY A 297 3.68 14.34 9.06
CA GLY A 297 3.28 13.71 7.80
C GLY A 297 4.42 12.99 7.10
N SER A 298 5.65 13.53 7.16
CA SER A 298 6.82 12.89 6.55
C SER A 298 7.22 11.61 7.29
N LYS A 299 7.25 11.62 8.61
CA LYS A 299 7.50 10.43 9.44
C LYS A 299 6.46 9.33 9.22
N PHE A 300 5.20 9.73 9.09
CA PHE A 300 4.14 8.80 8.76
C PHE A 300 4.35 8.11 7.41
N ALA A 301 4.66 8.88 6.36
CA ALA A 301 4.92 8.34 5.03
C ALA A 301 6.11 7.36 5.04
N GLU A 302 7.16 7.69 5.75
CA GLU A 302 8.34 6.84 5.98
C GLU A 302 7.99 5.52 6.63
N MET A 303 7.18 5.57 7.68
CA MET A 303 6.75 4.42 8.44
C MET A 303 5.86 3.46 7.61
N VAL A 304 4.92 4.00 6.84
CA VAL A 304 4.09 3.20 5.91
C VAL A 304 4.96 2.50 4.87
N GLU A 305 5.93 3.22 4.31
CA GLU A 305 6.86 2.64 3.33
C GLU A 305 7.67 1.50 3.95
N ARG A 306 8.20 1.70 5.14
CA ARG A 306 8.96 0.71 5.87
C ARG A 306 8.13 -0.54 6.20
N ALA A 307 6.93 -0.37 6.71
CA ALA A 307 6.03 -1.47 7.00
C ALA A 307 5.67 -2.26 5.72
N ARG A 308 5.56 -1.58 4.58
CA ARG A 308 5.33 -2.22 3.26
C ARG A 308 6.53 -3.03 2.78
N ILE A 309 7.73 -2.50 2.94
CA ILE A 309 8.97 -3.19 2.60
C ILE A 309 9.09 -4.45 3.47
N ASP A 310 8.86 -4.34 4.76
CA ASP A 310 8.87 -5.46 5.69
C ASP A 310 7.87 -6.57 5.30
N ALA A 311 6.62 -6.18 4.97
CA ALA A 311 5.61 -7.14 4.53
C ALA A 311 5.96 -7.80 3.20
N ALA A 312 6.65 -7.10 2.29
CA ALA A 312 7.08 -7.65 1.01
C ALA A 312 8.08 -8.80 1.19
N PHE A 313 8.95 -8.74 2.19
CA PHE A 313 9.90 -9.82 2.47
C PHE A 313 9.24 -11.08 3.02
N ASP A 314 8.12 -10.97 3.74
CA ASP A 314 7.33 -12.14 4.15
C ASP A 314 6.78 -12.92 2.96
N HIS A 315 6.36 -12.21 1.91
CA HIS A 315 5.82 -12.84 0.70
C HIS A 315 6.91 -13.42 -0.20
N GLY A 316 8.07 -12.77 -0.25
CA GLY A 316 9.17 -13.16 -1.17
C GLY A 316 10.06 -14.28 -0.66
N ARG A 317 10.20 -14.45 0.67
CA ARG A 317 11.09 -15.44 1.33
C ARG A 317 12.48 -15.54 0.69
N ILE A 318 13.02 -14.40 0.29
CA ILE A 318 14.22 -14.31 -0.55
C ILE A 318 15.51 -14.27 0.28
N ALA A 319 15.38 -14.01 1.58
CA ALA A 319 16.48 -13.88 2.51
C ALA A 319 16.33 -14.80 3.71
N ARG A 320 17.44 -15.17 4.32
CA ARG A 320 17.48 -15.88 5.60
C ARG A 320 17.27 -14.92 6.76
N PHE A 321 17.86 -13.72 6.65
CA PHE A 321 17.76 -12.67 7.66
C PHE A 321 17.27 -11.37 7.05
N VAL A 322 16.42 -10.66 7.78
CA VAL A 322 16.01 -9.29 7.49
C VAL A 322 16.42 -8.43 8.68
N VAL A 323 17.39 -7.55 8.47
CA VAL A 323 17.89 -6.64 9.51
C VAL A 323 17.32 -5.25 9.28
N GLY A 324 16.67 -4.69 10.28
CA GLY A 324 16.09 -3.35 10.25
C GLY A 324 16.89 -2.33 11.05
N ASN A 325 17.23 -1.18 10.46
CA ASN A 325 17.66 -0.01 11.22
C ASN A 325 16.45 0.64 11.91
N GLY A 326 16.05 0.13 13.08
CA GLY A 326 14.80 0.25 13.75
C GLY A 326 13.73 -0.75 13.21
N ASN A 327 12.52 -0.67 13.70
CA ASN A 327 11.38 -1.46 13.25
C ASN A 327 10.10 -0.64 13.33
N ALA A 328 9.24 -0.72 12.31
CA ALA A 328 8.03 0.09 12.24
C ALA A 328 7.11 -0.10 13.47
N LEU A 329 6.96 -1.33 13.96
CA LEU A 329 6.14 -1.61 15.14
C LEU A 329 6.78 -1.05 16.41
N VAL A 330 8.06 -1.35 16.63
CA VAL A 330 8.82 -0.91 17.83
C VAL A 330 8.91 0.61 17.89
N ASP A 331 9.29 1.24 16.78
CA ASP A 331 9.48 2.70 16.72
C ASP A 331 8.15 3.44 16.96
N VAL A 332 7.04 3.01 16.31
CA VAL A 332 5.73 3.65 16.49
C VAL A 332 5.24 3.55 17.93
N LEU A 333 5.36 2.38 18.52
CA LEU A 333 4.93 2.16 19.91
C LEU A 333 5.76 2.98 20.88
N SER A 334 7.08 3.02 20.70
CA SER A 334 7.99 3.76 21.59
C SER A 334 7.78 5.28 21.48
N TRP A 335 7.59 5.79 20.26
CA TRP A 335 7.27 7.20 20.05
C TRP A 335 5.89 7.57 20.59
N ALA A 336 4.87 6.73 20.39
CA ALA A 336 3.54 6.98 20.93
C ALA A 336 3.55 7.04 22.46
N GLU A 337 4.33 6.17 23.11
CA GLU A 337 4.48 6.18 24.55
C GLU A 337 5.21 7.45 25.04
N ALA A 338 6.35 7.79 24.44
CA ALA A 338 7.14 8.95 24.85
C ALA A 338 6.43 10.30 24.61
N GLU A 339 5.72 10.47 23.49
CA GLU A 339 5.05 11.73 23.13
C GLU A 339 3.67 11.90 23.79
N VAL A 340 2.87 10.82 23.89
CA VAL A 340 1.45 10.93 24.23
C VAL A 340 1.22 10.68 25.72
N TYR A 341 2.02 9.85 26.32
CA TYR A 341 1.74 9.31 27.63
C TYR A 341 2.79 9.68 28.69
N ASN A 342 3.80 10.47 28.32
CA ASN A 342 4.88 10.93 29.23
C ASN A 342 5.47 9.80 30.10
N GLY A 343 5.60 8.60 29.56
CA GLY A 343 6.10 7.44 30.31
C GLY A 343 5.11 6.80 31.29
N THR A 344 3.82 7.21 31.27
CA THR A 344 2.78 6.70 32.21
C THR A 344 1.89 5.63 31.60
N PHE A 345 2.37 4.89 30.59
CA PHE A 345 1.61 3.81 30.02
C PHE A 345 1.38 2.70 31.04
N ASP A 346 0.09 2.40 31.30
CA ASP A 346 -0.26 1.13 31.94
C ASP A 346 0.09 -0.02 30.99
N LYS A 347 0.67 -1.10 31.54
CA LYS A 347 1.01 -2.33 30.79
C LYS A 347 -0.16 -2.85 29.95
N SER A 348 -1.41 -2.63 30.40
CA SER A 348 -2.61 -3.02 29.67
C SER A 348 -2.91 -2.14 28.45
N GLU A 349 -2.53 -0.87 28.47
CA GLU A 349 -2.67 0.05 27.32
C GLU A 349 -1.64 -0.24 26.24
N MET A 350 -0.39 -0.48 26.62
CA MET A 350 0.64 -0.89 25.69
C MET A 350 0.25 -2.19 24.98
N GLN A 351 -0.27 -3.16 25.74
CA GLN A 351 -0.75 -4.41 25.18
C GLN A 351 -1.89 -4.23 24.17
N ARG A 352 -2.83 -3.31 24.46
CA ARG A 352 -3.89 -2.93 23.52
C ARG A 352 -3.35 -2.27 22.24
N LEU A 353 -2.34 -1.42 22.37
CA LEU A 353 -1.71 -0.80 21.19
C LEU A 353 -1.00 -1.83 20.30
N VAL A 354 -0.27 -2.76 20.90
CA VAL A 354 0.32 -3.88 20.16
C VAL A 354 -0.78 -4.67 19.44
N ASP A 355 -1.90 -4.97 20.10
CA ASP A 355 -3.03 -5.65 19.47
C ASP A 355 -3.65 -4.84 18.32
N TYR A 356 -3.70 -3.52 18.42
CA TYR A 356 -4.17 -2.64 17.34
C TYR A 356 -3.22 -2.65 16.13
N LEU A 357 -1.92 -2.52 16.35
CA LEU A 357 -0.93 -2.46 15.27
C LEU A 357 -0.69 -3.82 14.62
N THR A 358 -0.78 -4.92 15.37
CA THR A 358 -0.68 -6.28 14.81
C THR A 358 -2.00 -6.80 14.22
N GLY A 359 -3.06 -5.97 14.22
CA GLY A 359 -4.37 -6.31 13.65
C GLY A 359 -5.17 -7.34 14.45
N ARG A 360 -4.75 -7.67 15.66
CA ARG A 360 -5.50 -8.57 16.57
C ARG A 360 -6.79 -7.93 17.08
N ARG A 361 -6.82 -6.60 17.16
CA ARG A 361 -8.00 -5.81 17.54
C ARG A 361 -8.12 -4.56 16.66
N ARG A 362 -9.37 -4.07 16.50
CA ARG A 362 -9.63 -2.77 15.86
C ARG A 362 -9.83 -1.70 16.92
N ILE A 363 -9.36 -0.48 16.63
CA ILE A 363 -9.59 0.68 17.48
C ILE A 363 -11.09 0.98 17.46
N PRO A 364 -11.78 1.00 18.63
CA PRO A 364 -13.19 1.37 18.68
C PRO A 364 -13.43 2.79 18.16
N ALA A 365 -14.52 3.01 17.42
CA ALA A 365 -14.82 4.31 16.81
C ALA A 365 -14.85 5.47 17.82
N ARG A 366 -15.29 5.22 19.04
CA ARG A 366 -15.27 6.19 20.15
C ARG A 366 -13.88 6.70 20.54
N GLN A 367 -12.81 5.93 20.21
CA GLN A 367 -11.43 6.28 20.51
C GLN A 367 -10.69 6.87 19.30
N TRP A 368 -11.28 6.86 18.10
CA TRP A 368 -10.64 7.35 16.88
C TRP A 368 -10.11 8.76 17.05
N TRP A 369 -10.92 9.68 17.61
CA TRP A 369 -10.52 11.08 17.77
C TRP A 369 -9.28 11.24 18.66
N ARG A 370 -9.15 10.45 19.71
CA ARG A 370 -7.97 10.42 20.58
C ARG A 370 -6.73 10.03 19.78
N PHE A 371 -6.81 8.93 18.99
CA PHE A 371 -5.69 8.47 18.18
C PHE A 371 -5.37 9.42 17.03
N ILE A 372 -6.36 9.91 16.30
CA ILE A 372 -6.16 10.90 15.23
C ILE A 372 -5.40 12.12 15.73
N ARG A 373 -5.72 12.59 16.94
CA ARG A 373 -5.11 13.79 17.51
C ARG A 373 -3.71 13.56 18.09
N HIS A 374 -3.47 12.41 18.71
CA HIS A 374 -2.27 12.19 19.52
C HIS A 374 -1.32 11.12 18.95
N ALA A 375 -1.82 10.14 18.24
CA ALA A 375 -1.04 9.06 17.63
C ALA A 375 -1.67 8.65 16.29
N PRO A 376 -1.73 9.55 15.29
CA PRO A 376 -2.37 9.30 14.01
C PRO A 376 -1.79 8.07 13.30
N GLU A 377 -0.52 7.76 13.54
CA GLU A 377 0.19 6.61 13.01
C GLU A 377 -0.51 5.29 13.42
N VAL A 378 -0.83 5.17 14.70
CA VAL A 378 -1.51 3.97 15.25
C VAL A 378 -2.91 3.84 14.65
N TRP A 379 -3.64 4.95 14.57
CA TRP A 379 -4.99 4.96 13.99
C TRP A 379 -4.98 4.54 12.53
N ILE A 380 -4.06 5.11 11.75
CA ILE A 380 -3.96 4.85 10.32
C ILE A 380 -3.54 3.39 10.07
N LEU A 381 -2.48 2.89 10.70
CA LEU A 381 -2.03 1.50 10.53
C LEU A 381 -3.11 0.49 10.93
N ASN A 382 -3.88 0.76 11.99
CA ASN A 382 -4.97 -0.10 12.41
C ASN A 382 -6.18 -0.03 11.45
N THR A 383 -6.52 1.18 10.97
CA THR A 383 -7.72 1.39 10.14
C THR A 383 -7.48 0.92 8.70
N MET A 384 -6.26 1.01 8.22
CA MET A 384 -5.88 0.66 6.87
C MET A 384 -5.83 -0.85 6.61
N ASP A 385 -5.65 -1.67 7.64
CA ASP A 385 -5.63 -3.15 7.62
C ASP A 385 -4.76 -3.77 6.49
N LEU A 386 -3.87 -2.97 5.90
CA LEU A 386 -3.15 -3.30 4.68
C LEU A 386 -1.73 -3.74 4.90
N VAL A 387 -1.16 -3.31 6.02
CA VAL A 387 0.20 -3.63 6.38
C VAL A 387 0.25 -3.82 7.88
N ARG A 388 0.38 -5.05 8.29
CA ARG A 388 0.66 -5.38 9.69
C ARG A 388 2.16 -5.39 9.84
N PRO A 389 2.75 -4.43 10.58
CA PRO A 389 4.17 -4.50 10.83
C PRO A 389 4.47 -5.82 11.58
N PRO A 390 5.38 -6.65 11.07
CA PRO A 390 5.70 -7.90 11.72
C PRO A 390 6.36 -7.64 13.07
N VAL A 391 6.08 -8.51 14.03
CA VAL A 391 6.84 -8.54 15.29
C VAL A 391 8.24 -9.01 14.93
N PRO A 392 9.32 -8.29 15.31
CA PRO A 392 10.67 -8.77 15.08
C PRO A 392 10.96 -10.01 15.94
N ASP A 393 11.73 -10.95 15.40
CA ASP A 393 12.15 -12.14 16.12
C ASP A 393 13.22 -11.79 17.16
N VAL A 394 14.12 -10.86 16.81
CA VAL A 394 15.18 -10.36 17.67
C VAL A 394 15.14 -8.83 17.72
N ILE A 395 15.12 -8.27 18.91
CA ILE A 395 15.30 -6.84 19.14
C ILE A 395 16.68 -6.60 19.72
N VAL A 396 17.50 -5.80 19.05
CA VAL A 396 18.78 -5.30 19.55
C VAL A 396 18.52 -3.88 20.05
N LEU A 397 18.39 -3.73 21.35
CA LEU A 397 18.15 -2.44 21.99
C LEU A 397 19.51 -1.84 22.41
N LEU A 398 19.86 -0.76 21.73
CA LEU A 398 21.06 0.00 22.03
C LEU A 398 20.76 1.03 23.11
N GLU A 399 21.34 0.82 24.27
CA GLU A 399 21.22 1.72 25.40
C GLU A 399 22.34 2.76 25.33
N THR A 400 21.95 4.02 25.11
CA THR A 400 22.85 5.18 25.07
C THR A 400 22.37 6.17 26.11
N SER A 401 23.26 6.70 26.93
CA SER A 401 22.86 7.72 27.90
C SER A 401 22.27 8.94 27.18
N PRO A 402 21.17 9.55 27.68
CA PRO A 402 20.55 10.70 27.03
C PRO A 402 21.50 11.87 26.83
N GLY A 403 22.45 12.08 27.78
CA GLY A 403 23.50 13.10 27.67
C GLY A 403 24.46 12.86 26.51
N GLU A 404 24.92 11.61 26.34
CA GLU A 404 25.80 11.22 25.22
C GLU A 404 25.06 11.33 23.89
N ALA A 405 23.82 10.85 23.83
CA ALA A 405 22.99 10.99 22.65
C ALA A 405 22.81 12.46 22.25
N MET A 406 22.56 13.34 23.20
CA MET A 406 22.46 14.80 22.96
C MET A 406 23.79 15.42 22.51
N ALA A 407 24.92 14.97 23.06
CA ALA A 407 26.24 15.44 22.63
C ALA A 407 26.51 15.08 21.16
N LYS A 408 26.22 13.85 20.75
CA LYS A 408 26.34 13.40 19.35
C LYS A 408 25.36 14.14 18.41
N ILE A 409 24.12 14.37 18.86
CA ILE A 409 23.12 15.13 18.10
C ILE A 409 23.58 16.57 17.86
N ARG A 410 24.14 17.21 18.87
CA ARG A 410 24.69 18.59 18.75
C ARG A 410 25.92 18.62 17.86
N ALA A 411 26.78 17.60 17.91
CA ALA A 411 27.98 17.50 17.07
C ALA A 411 27.68 17.44 15.56
N ARG A 412 26.45 17.10 15.15
CA ARG A 412 26.04 17.15 13.74
C ARG A 412 26.02 18.56 13.15
N GLY A 413 25.95 19.60 13.99
CA GLY A 413 25.90 20.99 13.53
C GLY A 413 24.57 21.40 12.86
N GLU A 414 23.56 20.58 12.94
CA GLU A 414 22.21 20.85 12.43
C GLU A 414 21.34 21.55 13.51
N GLU A 415 20.31 22.26 13.08
CA GLU A 415 19.35 22.87 13.99
C GLU A 415 18.60 21.78 14.77
N LEU A 416 18.56 21.91 16.11
CA LEU A 416 17.92 20.92 16.97
C LEU A 416 16.40 20.88 16.70
N GLN A 417 15.90 19.68 16.53
CA GLN A 417 14.46 19.46 16.39
C GLN A 417 13.77 19.52 17.76
N ARG A 418 12.47 19.83 17.78
CA ARG A 418 11.70 19.99 19.01
C ARG A 418 11.78 18.81 19.99
N HIS A 419 11.96 17.61 19.47
CA HIS A 419 12.08 16.38 20.25
C HIS A 419 13.53 16.02 20.60
N GLU A 420 14.51 16.73 20.09
CA GLU A 420 15.92 16.52 20.40
C GLU A 420 16.29 17.29 21.69
N ASN A 421 15.81 16.80 22.79
CA ASN A 421 16.14 17.25 24.13
C ASN A 421 16.28 16.06 25.07
N GLU A 422 17.12 16.23 26.09
CA GLU A 422 17.52 15.16 26.99
C GLU A 422 16.34 14.48 27.70
N ALA A 423 15.38 15.26 28.20
CA ALA A 423 14.20 14.76 28.88
C ALA A 423 13.27 13.91 27.95
N PHE A 424 13.21 14.25 26.67
CA PHE A 424 12.48 13.44 25.71
C PHE A 424 13.23 12.15 25.35
N LEU A 425 14.54 12.23 25.16
CA LEU A 425 15.38 11.07 24.87
C LEU A 425 15.37 10.05 26.03
N GLU A 426 15.36 10.51 27.27
CA GLU A 426 15.22 9.65 28.45
C GLU A 426 13.88 8.90 28.43
N ARG A 427 12.76 9.59 28.18
CA ARG A 427 11.46 8.95 28.04
C ARG A 427 11.43 7.97 26.86
N LEU A 428 12.03 8.33 25.75
CA LEU A 428 12.06 7.49 24.56
C LEU A 428 12.88 6.21 24.78
N GLN A 429 14.02 6.31 25.49
CA GLN A 429 14.84 5.16 25.88
C GLN A 429 14.05 4.21 26.77
N SER A 430 13.38 4.75 27.80
CA SER A 430 12.50 3.97 28.67
C SER A 430 11.36 3.29 27.90
N ALA A 431 10.77 4.01 26.93
CA ALA A 431 9.69 3.49 26.08
C ALA A 431 10.16 2.31 25.22
N TYR A 432 11.35 2.39 24.61
CA TYR A 432 11.94 1.27 23.88
C TYR A 432 12.06 0.00 24.73
N GLY A 433 12.58 0.12 25.96
CA GLY A 433 12.69 -1.00 26.89
C GLY A 433 11.33 -1.58 27.27
N GLN A 434 10.30 -0.74 27.50
CA GLN A 434 8.95 -1.21 27.83
C GLN A 434 8.31 -1.94 26.65
N VAL A 435 8.43 -1.38 25.43
CA VAL A 435 7.92 -1.99 24.20
C VAL A 435 8.58 -3.33 23.95
N ALA A 436 9.91 -3.42 24.05
CA ALA A 436 10.67 -4.66 23.86
C ALA A 436 10.17 -5.77 24.81
N ARG A 437 9.98 -5.47 26.09
CA ARG A 437 9.43 -6.42 27.08
C ARG A 437 8.00 -6.88 26.76
N VAL A 438 7.17 -6.00 26.21
CA VAL A 438 5.80 -6.38 25.79
C VAL A 438 5.84 -7.27 24.55
N LEU A 439 6.69 -6.96 23.57
CA LEU A 439 6.83 -7.74 22.36
C LEU A 439 7.43 -9.12 22.60
N GLN A 440 8.36 -9.25 23.56
CA GLN A 440 8.90 -10.55 23.98
C GLN A 440 7.81 -11.51 24.44
N ARG A 441 6.76 -11.01 25.12
CA ARG A 441 5.58 -11.78 25.49
C ARG A 441 4.62 -12.07 24.35
N ARG A 442 4.85 -11.48 23.16
CA ARG A 442 3.96 -11.52 21.99
C ARG A 442 4.57 -12.18 20.76
N GLY A 443 5.72 -12.81 20.91
CA GLY A 443 6.34 -13.59 19.85
C GLY A 443 7.71 -13.12 19.42
N CYS A 444 8.26 -12.04 20.00
CA CYS A 444 9.68 -11.75 19.90
C CYS A 444 10.46 -12.80 20.69
N MET A 445 11.39 -13.46 20.04
CA MET A 445 12.14 -14.59 20.62
C MET A 445 13.21 -14.10 21.60
N GLU A 446 13.84 -12.96 21.29
CA GLU A 446 14.99 -12.46 22.04
C GLU A 446 15.05 -10.93 22.06
N VAL A 447 15.48 -10.37 23.19
CA VAL A 447 15.82 -8.96 23.35
C VAL A 447 17.25 -8.87 23.87
N LEU A 448 18.13 -8.27 23.09
CA LEU A 448 19.52 -7.99 23.46
C LEU A 448 19.63 -6.52 23.86
N GLU A 449 19.81 -6.25 25.14
CA GLU A 449 20.08 -4.91 25.68
C GLU A 449 21.59 -4.72 25.75
N LEU A 450 22.12 -3.76 24.97
CA LEU A 450 23.57 -3.54 24.82
C LEU A 450 23.89 -2.07 25.05
N GLU A 451 24.71 -1.79 26.05
CA GLU A 451 25.18 -0.46 26.37
C GLU A 451 26.22 0.02 25.33
N THR A 452 25.94 1.13 24.66
CA THR A 452 26.80 1.65 23.58
C THR A 452 28.14 2.21 24.07
N GLU A 453 28.26 2.48 25.36
CA GLU A 453 29.51 2.93 25.98
C GLU A 453 30.51 1.78 26.18
N THR A 454 30.00 0.55 26.34
CA THR A 454 30.84 -0.64 26.58
C THR A 454 31.06 -1.49 25.34
N TRP A 455 30.14 -1.41 24.35
CA TRP A 455 30.18 -2.24 23.15
C TRP A 455 30.55 -1.43 21.90
N SER A 456 31.57 -1.87 21.18
CA SER A 456 31.84 -1.37 19.82
C SER A 456 30.79 -1.90 18.82
N ALA A 457 30.64 -1.24 17.66
CA ALA A 457 29.73 -1.70 16.62
C ALA A 457 30.07 -3.11 16.11
N GLU A 458 31.36 -3.47 16.07
CA GLU A 458 31.83 -4.82 15.76
C GLU A 458 31.42 -5.82 16.85
N GLY A 459 31.64 -5.49 18.11
CA GLY A 459 31.24 -6.32 19.26
C GLY A 459 29.73 -6.57 19.29
N ILE A 460 28.94 -5.54 19.04
CA ILE A 460 27.48 -5.66 18.90
C ILE A 460 27.13 -6.66 17.78
N ALA A 461 27.79 -6.52 16.62
CA ALA A 461 27.51 -7.40 15.47
C ALA A 461 27.88 -8.86 15.74
N ASP A 462 28.99 -9.11 16.46
CA ASP A 462 29.39 -10.45 16.87
C ASP A 462 28.43 -11.05 17.89
N ALA A 463 28.02 -10.30 18.91
CA ALA A 463 27.05 -10.73 19.92
C ALA A 463 25.70 -11.10 19.26
N VAL A 464 25.22 -10.28 18.33
CA VAL A 464 23.98 -10.53 17.59
C VAL A 464 24.11 -11.77 16.71
N ARG A 465 25.20 -11.94 15.99
CA ARG A 465 25.45 -13.13 15.15
C ARG A 465 25.43 -14.40 15.99
N ASP A 466 26.19 -14.42 17.08
CA ASP A 466 26.34 -15.59 17.92
C ASP A 466 24.99 -15.97 18.55
N ARG A 467 24.23 -14.97 19.02
CA ARG A 467 22.89 -15.19 19.56
C ARG A 467 21.88 -15.71 18.53
N ILE A 468 21.92 -15.17 17.32
CA ILE A 468 21.06 -15.63 16.23
C ILE A 468 21.36 -17.08 15.84
N ARG A 469 22.63 -17.49 15.86
CA ARG A 469 23.04 -18.88 15.59
C ARG A 469 22.42 -19.87 16.56
N ASP A 470 22.25 -19.48 17.82
CA ASP A 470 21.61 -20.32 18.83
C ASP A 470 20.07 -20.43 18.60
N LEU A 471 19.46 -19.42 18.00
CA LEU A 471 18.01 -19.38 17.74
C LEU A 471 17.62 -20.10 16.43
N VAL A 472 18.55 -20.25 15.50
CA VAL A 472 18.29 -20.90 14.21
C VAL A 472 18.55 -22.40 14.34
N PRO A 473 17.54 -23.28 14.17
CA PRO A 473 17.78 -24.71 14.10
C PRO A 473 18.84 -25.00 13.04
N LYS A 474 19.86 -25.78 13.39
CA LYS A 474 20.78 -26.33 12.38
C LYS A 474 19.93 -27.04 11.34
N PRO A 475 20.21 -26.85 10.02
CA PRO A 475 19.56 -27.67 9.01
C PRO A 475 19.80 -29.12 9.40
N ASP A 476 18.72 -29.88 9.60
CA ASP A 476 18.81 -31.30 9.80
C ASP A 476 19.68 -31.83 8.66
N THR A 477 20.81 -32.44 9.02
CA THR A 477 21.56 -33.27 8.10
C THR A 477 20.57 -34.35 7.67
N VAL A 478 20.03 -34.19 6.48
CA VAL A 478 19.25 -35.23 5.83
C VAL A 478 20.27 -36.36 5.66
N ASP A 479 20.25 -37.29 6.64
CA ASP A 479 20.95 -38.56 6.49
C ASP A 479 20.44 -39.17 5.22
N SER A 480 21.36 -39.28 4.25
CA SER A 480 21.22 -40.08 3.05
C SER A 480 20.90 -41.51 3.44
N VAL A 481 19.65 -41.94 3.25
CA VAL A 481 19.26 -43.34 3.16
C VAL A 481 18.71 -43.60 1.77
#